data_cf463bd8bd758a69728d868e90b7e75d
#
_entry.id   cf463bd8bd758a69728d868e90b7e75d
#
_cell.length_a   1.000
_cell.length_b   1.000
_cell.length_c   1.000
_cell.angle_alpha   90.00
_cell.angle_beta   90.00
_cell.angle_gamma   90.00
#
_symmetry.space_group_name_H-M   'P 1'
#
loop_
_entity.id
_entity.type
_entity.pdbx_description
1 polymer ?
#
loop_
_entity_poly.entity_id
_entity_poly.type
_entity_poly.pdbx_seq_one_letter_code
_entity_poly.pdbx_strand_id
1 'polypeptide(L)'
;MAKNLDDFDKIIVLDFGSQYNQLITRRIRDFGIYSELLPHDLSIEKIKAMKPKGIVFSGGPNSVYDKDALKVDPEIFKLGIPILGICYGMQLMSHDLGGKVEQAENKEYGRANITVEDPDSILFKGLPSKQYVWMSHGDLVTQAPKGFEVTASSKNCPIAAIANPDKKFYGIQFHAEVRNSEYGLDILKHFAFEVCGAEANWTMNDFIDMKVDDIRKEVGDKKVILGLSGGVDSSVTATLLHKAIGDQLTAIFVDHGMLRKDEGDQVMKALNKDLGVNIIRVNAQKRFLDKLKGVTDPEKKRKIIGKEFIEVFNEEAKKLKDVDFLAQGTLYTDVIESGTNTAQTIKSHHNVGGLPKDMHFKLIEPLRKLFKDEVRELGEKLGIPHDLVWRQPFPGPGLGIRVLGEVTEDKLKIVRDSDAILREEIKKAGLQEKIWQYFTVLPGIRSVGVMGDGRTYDYTIGIRAVTSIDGMTADFAQIPWDVLGHISDRIVNEVDNVNRVVYDVTSKPPSTIEWE
;
A
#
# COMPACT_ATOMS: atom_id res chain seq x y z
N MET A 1 22.39 -16.39 15.63
CA MET A 1 22.15 -14.96 15.99
C MET A 1 21.11 -14.47 15.03
N ALA A 2 20.11 -13.71 15.50
CA ALA A 2 19.17 -13.08 14.58
C ALA A 2 19.92 -12.12 13.67
N LYS A 3 19.54 -12.09 12.39
CA LYS A 3 20.07 -11.14 11.42
C LYS A 3 19.68 -9.72 11.82
N ASN A 4 20.47 -8.74 11.44
CA ASN A 4 20.11 -7.34 11.50
C ASN A 4 19.96 -6.81 10.06
N LEU A 5 19.51 -5.56 9.90
CA LEU A 5 19.26 -5.00 8.57
C LEU A 5 20.52 -4.90 7.71
N ASP A 6 21.71 -4.90 8.33
CA ASP A 6 22.99 -4.83 7.62
C ASP A 6 23.45 -6.18 7.06
N ASP A 7 22.81 -7.27 7.48
CA ASP A 7 23.11 -8.62 6.99
C ASP A 7 22.36 -8.97 5.68
N PHE A 8 21.44 -8.08 5.25
CA PHE A 8 20.73 -8.25 3.98
C PHE A 8 21.39 -7.45 2.87
N ASP A 9 21.45 -8.06 1.70
CA ASP A 9 21.81 -7.35 0.49
C ASP A 9 20.76 -6.28 0.20
N LYS A 10 21.22 -5.09 -0.15
CA LYS A 10 20.31 -3.95 -0.35
C LYS A 10 20.64 -3.16 -1.61
N ILE A 11 19.60 -2.72 -2.30
CA ILE A 11 19.68 -1.76 -3.39
C ILE A 11 18.86 -0.54 -2.98
N ILE A 12 19.50 0.61 -2.90
CA ILE A 12 18.84 1.86 -2.52
C ILE A 12 18.31 2.60 -3.76
N VAL A 13 17.17 3.26 -3.61
CA VAL A 13 16.57 4.10 -4.64
C VAL A 13 16.64 5.54 -4.17
N LEU A 14 17.29 6.42 -4.95
CA LEU A 14 17.29 7.85 -4.69
C LEU A 14 16.10 8.52 -5.39
N ASP A 15 15.37 9.33 -4.64
CA ASP A 15 14.11 9.94 -5.05
C ASP A 15 14.33 11.29 -5.73
N PHE A 16 14.01 11.37 -7.01
CA PHE A 16 14.00 12.60 -7.79
C PHE A 16 12.59 13.11 -8.11
N GLY A 17 11.59 12.70 -7.34
CA GLY A 17 10.21 13.19 -7.46
C GLY A 17 9.34 12.45 -8.49
N SER A 18 9.73 11.26 -8.94
CA SER A 18 8.91 10.44 -9.82
C SER A 18 7.65 9.95 -9.10
N GLN A 19 6.52 9.96 -9.79
CA GLN A 19 5.31 9.28 -9.33
C GLN A 19 5.46 7.74 -9.26
N TYR A 20 6.52 7.16 -9.87
CA TYR A 20 6.80 5.73 -9.92
C TYR A 20 7.96 5.29 -9.01
N ASN A 21 8.55 6.19 -8.22
CA ASN A 21 9.71 5.90 -7.36
C ASN A 21 9.46 4.74 -6.38
N GLN A 22 8.27 4.68 -5.78
CA GLN A 22 7.87 3.58 -4.89
C GLN A 22 7.80 2.23 -5.61
N LEU A 23 7.40 2.23 -6.89
CA LEU A 23 7.33 1.01 -7.69
C LEU A 23 8.72 0.41 -7.92
N ILE A 24 9.76 1.24 -8.13
CA ILE A 24 11.15 0.75 -8.27
C ILE A 24 11.54 -0.02 -7.00
N THR A 25 11.38 0.61 -5.83
CA THR A 25 11.67 0.00 -4.53
C THR A 25 10.91 -1.30 -4.34
N ARG A 26 9.61 -1.31 -4.67
CA ARG A 26 8.75 -2.48 -4.55
C ARG A 26 9.19 -3.62 -5.47
N ARG A 27 9.55 -3.33 -6.75
CA ARG A 27 10.03 -4.37 -7.69
C ARG A 27 11.30 -5.04 -7.20
N ILE A 28 12.22 -4.27 -6.63
CA ILE A 28 13.45 -4.83 -6.03
C ILE A 28 13.09 -5.74 -4.83
N ARG A 29 12.11 -5.32 -3.99
CA ARG A 29 11.60 -6.15 -2.89
C ARG A 29 10.91 -7.43 -3.37
N ASP A 30 10.15 -7.36 -4.47
CA ASP A 30 9.52 -8.52 -5.11
C ASP A 30 10.56 -9.58 -5.55
N PHE A 31 11.82 -9.17 -5.77
CA PHE A 31 12.94 -10.07 -6.08
C PHE A 31 13.60 -10.68 -4.83
N GLY A 32 13.10 -10.38 -3.63
CA GLY A 32 13.68 -10.82 -2.36
C GLY A 32 14.95 -10.07 -1.95
N ILE A 33 15.15 -8.86 -2.46
CA ILE A 33 16.26 -7.97 -2.11
C ILE A 33 15.73 -6.78 -1.31
N TYR A 34 16.38 -6.45 -0.18
CA TYR A 34 15.96 -5.29 0.59
C TYR A 34 16.18 -3.98 -0.18
N SER A 35 15.20 -3.09 -0.16
CA SER A 35 15.29 -1.79 -0.84
C SER A 35 14.59 -0.70 -0.05
N GLU A 36 15.16 0.50 -0.05
CA GLU A 36 14.58 1.71 0.54
C GLU A 36 14.60 2.86 -0.48
N LEU A 37 13.53 3.67 -0.46
CA LEU A 37 13.46 4.95 -1.16
C LEU A 37 14.01 6.03 -0.23
N LEU A 38 15.04 6.74 -0.67
CA LEU A 38 15.80 7.70 0.12
C LEU A 38 15.90 9.05 -0.61
N PRO A 39 16.07 10.17 0.10
CA PRO A 39 16.25 11.47 -0.53
C PRO A 39 17.43 11.49 -1.51
N HIS A 40 17.29 12.22 -2.62
CA HIS A 40 18.34 12.36 -3.64
C HIS A 40 19.65 12.95 -3.08
N ASP A 41 19.56 13.80 -2.05
CA ASP A 41 20.66 14.48 -1.37
C ASP A 41 21.25 13.71 -0.18
N LEU A 42 21.00 12.39 -0.11
CA LEU A 42 21.56 11.54 0.94
C LEU A 42 23.10 11.65 0.96
N SER A 43 23.66 11.93 2.14
CA SER A 43 25.11 12.14 2.24
C SER A 43 25.91 10.86 1.90
N ILE A 44 27.09 11.06 1.33
CA ILE A 44 27.99 9.97 0.93
C ILE A 44 28.36 9.06 2.11
N GLU A 45 28.52 9.64 3.32
CA GLU A 45 28.83 8.88 4.55
C GLU A 45 27.69 7.90 4.89
N LYS A 46 26.43 8.36 4.74
CA LYS A 46 25.26 7.49 4.99
C LYS A 46 25.18 6.38 3.95
N ILE A 47 25.41 6.68 2.67
CA ILE A 47 25.45 5.67 1.59
C ILE A 47 26.52 4.63 1.90
N LYS A 48 27.74 5.06 2.27
CA LYS A 48 28.84 4.15 2.63
C LYS A 48 28.50 3.28 3.85
N ALA A 49 27.86 3.87 4.85
CA ALA A 49 27.44 3.14 6.06
C ALA A 49 26.41 2.07 5.76
N MET A 50 25.50 2.32 4.80
CA MET A 50 24.47 1.35 4.38
C MET A 50 25.02 0.19 3.55
N LYS A 51 26.20 0.33 2.95
CA LYS A 51 26.88 -0.67 2.10
C LYS A 51 25.97 -1.27 1.01
N PRO A 52 25.27 -0.47 0.20
CA PRO A 52 24.36 -1.00 -0.80
C PRO A 52 25.12 -1.73 -1.90
N LYS A 53 24.53 -2.80 -2.44
CA LYS A 53 25.03 -3.53 -3.61
C LYS A 53 24.81 -2.76 -4.91
N GLY A 54 23.82 -1.87 -4.93
CA GLY A 54 23.52 -1.02 -6.08
C GLY A 54 22.71 0.21 -5.67
N ILE A 55 22.69 1.20 -6.55
CA ILE A 55 21.94 2.43 -6.40
C ILE A 55 21.08 2.63 -7.65
N VAL A 56 19.80 2.97 -7.48
CA VAL A 56 18.92 3.37 -8.59
C VAL A 56 18.58 4.85 -8.44
N PHE A 57 18.81 5.63 -9.48
CA PHE A 57 18.30 6.99 -9.59
C PHE A 57 16.91 6.92 -10.23
N SER A 58 15.88 7.35 -9.53
CA SER A 58 14.52 7.34 -10.04
C SER A 58 14.30 8.33 -11.19
N GLY A 59 13.16 8.29 -11.83
CA GLY A 59 12.69 9.37 -12.68
C GLY A 59 12.39 10.64 -11.89
N GLY A 60 12.05 11.71 -12.58
CA GLY A 60 11.67 12.99 -11.99
C GLY A 60 10.98 13.90 -12.99
N PRO A 61 10.23 14.92 -12.53
CA PRO A 61 9.47 15.83 -13.38
C PRO A 61 10.32 16.97 -13.97
N ASN A 62 11.50 17.23 -13.42
CA ASN A 62 12.35 18.38 -13.74
C ASN A 62 13.26 18.13 -14.94
N SER A 63 13.74 19.21 -15.57
CA SER A 63 14.91 19.19 -16.43
C SER A 63 16.19 19.25 -15.60
N VAL A 64 17.27 18.62 -16.04
CA VAL A 64 18.60 18.72 -15.38
C VAL A 64 19.16 20.15 -15.37
N TYR A 65 18.60 21.04 -16.19
CA TYR A 65 18.97 22.45 -16.31
C TYR A 65 18.10 23.40 -15.49
N ASP A 66 17.04 22.91 -14.86
CA ASP A 66 16.18 23.72 -14.01
C ASP A 66 16.97 24.25 -12.80
N LYS A 67 16.60 25.45 -12.31
CA LYS A 67 17.27 26.06 -11.14
C LYS A 67 17.12 25.24 -9.87
N ASP A 68 16.00 24.57 -9.76
CA ASP A 68 15.59 23.69 -8.67
C ASP A 68 15.71 22.21 -9.01
N ALA A 69 16.52 21.89 -10.05
CA ALA A 69 16.82 20.52 -10.43
C ALA A 69 17.41 19.73 -9.24
N LEU A 70 16.82 18.58 -8.96
CA LEU A 70 17.31 17.70 -7.90
C LEU A 70 18.62 17.04 -8.36
N LYS A 71 19.67 17.15 -7.54
CA LYS A 71 21.03 16.69 -7.86
C LYS A 71 21.55 15.73 -6.81
N VAL A 72 22.59 15.00 -7.15
CA VAL A 72 23.36 14.18 -6.21
C VAL A 72 24.71 14.81 -5.92
N ASP A 73 25.35 14.40 -4.85
CA ASP A 73 26.77 14.68 -4.64
C ASP A 73 27.59 13.92 -5.70
N PRO A 74 28.41 14.58 -6.54
CA PRO A 74 29.19 13.92 -7.59
C PRO A 74 30.16 12.84 -7.07
N GLU A 75 30.51 12.84 -5.79
CA GLU A 75 31.32 11.79 -5.19
C GLU A 75 30.64 10.41 -5.22
N ILE A 76 29.31 10.36 -5.43
CA ILE A 76 28.56 9.10 -5.57
C ILE A 76 29.10 8.25 -6.73
N PHE A 77 29.55 8.89 -7.84
CA PHE A 77 30.12 8.19 -9.00
C PHE A 77 31.51 7.61 -8.76
N LYS A 78 32.13 7.93 -7.60
CA LYS A 78 33.47 7.43 -7.21
C LYS A 78 33.38 6.29 -6.18
N LEU A 79 32.18 5.93 -5.73
CA LEU A 79 32.00 4.91 -4.67
C LEU A 79 32.29 3.49 -5.15
N GLY A 80 32.36 3.23 -6.46
CA GLY A 80 32.51 1.89 -7.04
C GLY A 80 31.24 1.03 -6.89
N ILE A 81 30.10 1.63 -6.59
CA ILE A 81 28.81 0.98 -6.45
C ILE A 81 28.09 1.03 -7.80
N PRO A 82 27.50 -0.08 -8.29
CA PRO A 82 26.68 -0.09 -9.50
C PRO A 82 25.55 0.93 -9.46
N ILE A 83 25.33 1.65 -10.57
CA ILE A 83 24.27 2.68 -10.68
C ILE A 83 23.38 2.38 -11.89
N LEU A 84 22.05 2.42 -11.68
CA LEU A 84 21.04 2.44 -12.74
C LEU A 84 20.29 3.77 -12.70
N GLY A 85 20.37 4.57 -13.76
CA GLY A 85 19.55 5.77 -13.95
C GLY A 85 18.27 5.43 -14.75
N ILE A 86 17.11 5.81 -14.26
CA ILE A 86 15.82 5.66 -14.94
C ILE A 86 15.29 7.04 -15.30
N CYS A 87 14.98 7.27 -16.58
CA CYS A 87 14.42 8.51 -17.11
C CYS A 87 15.25 9.74 -16.67
N TYR A 88 14.76 10.59 -15.77
CA TYR A 88 15.54 11.71 -15.21
C TYR A 88 16.88 11.24 -14.61
N GLY A 89 16.91 10.11 -13.92
CA GLY A 89 18.12 9.56 -13.34
C GLY A 89 19.20 9.22 -14.38
N MET A 90 18.80 8.73 -15.56
CA MET A 90 19.72 8.55 -16.71
C MET A 90 20.22 9.90 -17.25
N GLN A 91 19.33 10.88 -17.38
CA GLN A 91 19.67 12.23 -17.85
C GLN A 91 20.64 12.91 -16.90
N LEU A 92 20.38 12.86 -15.58
CA LEU A 92 21.25 13.42 -14.55
C LEU A 92 22.64 12.78 -14.58
N MET A 93 22.70 11.45 -14.58
CA MET A 93 23.97 10.71 -14.68
C MET A 93 24.73 11.09 -15.96
N SER A 94 24.04 11.19 -17.09
CA SER A 94 24.66 11.57 -18.36
C SER A 94 25.22 13.00 -18.31
N HIS A 95 24.46 13.95 -17.81
CA HIS A 95 24.86 15.33 -17.65
C HIS A 95 26.09 15.45 -16.75
N ASP A 96 26.07 14.84 -15.57
CA ASP A 96 27.14 14.98 -14.56
C ASP A 96 28.44 14.27 -14.98
N LEU A 97 28.35 13.27 -15.87
CA LEU A 97 29.50 12.56 -16.43
C LEU A 97 29.99 13.13 -17.79
N GLY A 98 29.47 14.30 -18.21
CA GLY A 98 29.93 15.05 -19.38
C GLY A 98 29.27 14.68 -20.71
N GLY A 99 28.13 14.02 -20.68
CA GLY A 99 27.20 13.85 -21.79
C GLY A 99 26.39 15.13 -22.05
N LYS A 100 25.45 15.06 -23.01
CA LYS A 100 24.51 16.14 -23.29
C LYS A 100 23.07 15.67 -23.15
N VAL A 101 22.27 16.53 -22.54
CA VAL A 101 20.83 16.38 -22.42
C VAL A 101 20.19 17.59 -23.10
N GLU A 102 19.19 17.40 -23.91
CA GLU A 102 18.52 18.48 -24.62
C GLU A 102 17.01 18.23 -24.63
N GLN A 103 16.25 19.30 -24.82
CA GLN A 103 14.79 19.18 -24.98
C GLN A 103 14.47 18.42 -26.28
N ALA A 104 13.61 17.42 -26.18
CA ALA A 104 13.19 16.65 -27.35
C ALA A 104 12.32 17.49 -28.30
N GLU A 105 12.59 17.40 -29.61
CA GLU A 105 11.69 17.97 -30.63
C GLU A 105 10.31 17.34 -30.55
N ASN A 106 10.25 16.01 -30.37
CA ASN A 106 9.04 15.24 -30.17
C ASN A 106 9.09 14.57 -28.80
N LYS A 107 8.24 15.02 -27.89
CA LYS A 107 8.10 14.41 -26.55
C LYS A 107 7.51 13.00 -26.69
N GLU A 108 7.93 12.09 -25.81
CA GLU A 108 7.38 10.73 -25.78
C GLU A 108 6.65 10.47 -24.47
N TYR A 109 5.33 10.29 -24.55
CA TYR A 109 4.47 9.91 -23.43
C TYR A 109 3.65 8.69 -23.81
N GLY A 110 3.73 7.63 -22.98
CA GLY A 110 3.00 6.40 -23.19
C GLY A 110 3.82 5.29 -23.82
N ARG A 111 3.16 4.41 -24.56
CA ARG A 111 3.77 3.20 -25.15
C ARG A 111 4.63 3.55 -26.37
N ALA A 112 5.89 3.15 -26.32
CA ALA A 112 6.85 3.31 -27.41
C ALA A 112 7.53 1.97 -27.74
N ASN A 113 8.04 1.86 -28.98
CA ASN A 113 8.88 0.74 -29.39
C ASN A 113 10.34 1.12 -29.27
N ILE A 114 11.14 0.29 -28.60
CA ILE A 114 12.59 0.38 -28.64
C ILE A 114 13.17 -0.75 -29.49
N THR A 115 14.36 -0.49 -30.02
CA THR A 115 15.25 -1.48 -30.63
C THR A 115 16.47 -1.62 -29.74
N VAL A 116 16.79 -2.83 -29.32
CA VAL A 116 18.02 -3.17 -28.61
C VAL A 116 19.13 -3.19 -29.65
N GLU A 117 20.11 -2.30 -29.51
CA GLU A 117 21.26 -2.14 -30.41
C GLU A 117 22.41 -3.10 -30.02
N ASP A 118 22.53 -3.38 -28.73
CA ASP A 118 23.50 -4.32 -28.17
C ASP A 118 22.76 -5.42 -27.39
N PRO A 119 22.48 -6.57 -28.05
CA PRO A 119 21.81 -7.70 -27.41
C PRO A 119 22.66 -8.43 -26.37
N ASP A 120 23.97 -8.22 -26.36
CA ASP A 120 24.90 -8.78 -25.37
C ASP A 120 25.03 -7.89 -24.13
N SER A 121 24.49 -6.67 -24.17
CA SER A 121 24.40 -5.81 -23.01
C SER A 121 23.66 -6.48 -21.87
N ILE A 122 24.25 -6.47 -20.69
CA ILE A 122 23.80 -7.23 -19.53
C ILE A 122 22.33 -6.96 -19.18
N LEU A 123 21.84 -5.72 -19.35
CA LEU A 123 20.43 -5.37 -19.08
C LEU A 123 19.46 -6.01 -20.06
N PHE A 124 19.87 -6.26 -21.31
CA PHE A 124 19.03 -6.78 -22.38
C PHE A 124 19.31 -8.22 -22.76
N LYS A 125 20.26 -8.85 -22.10
CA LYS A 125 20.71 -10.22 -22.38
C LYS A 125 19.54 -11.22 -22.37
N GLY A 126 19.39 -11.93 -23.47
CA GLY A 126 18.32 -12.93 -23.63
C GLY A 126 16.92 -12.34 -23.87
N LEU A 127 16.77 -11.02 -23.96
CA LEU A 127 15.49 -10.38 -24.24
C LEU A 127 15.32 -10.12 -25.76
N PRO A 128 14.09 -10.00 -26.26
CA PRO A 128 13.84 -9.67 -27.67
C PRO A 128 14.45 -8.33 -28.07
N SER A 129 14.96 -8.26 -29.31
CA SER A 129 15.55 -7.03 -29.85
C SER A 129 14.54 -5.88 -30.05
N LYS A 130 13.26 -6.18 -30.19
CA LYS A 130 12.18 -5.18 -30.25
C LYS A 130 11.24 -5.38 -29.08
N GLN A 131 10.99 -4.33 -28.33
CA GLN A 131 10.21 -4.36 -27.11
C GLN A 131 9.31 -3.13 -27.00
N TYR A 132 8.16 -3.29 -26.36
CA TYR A 132 7.34 -2.17 -25.93
C TYR A 132 7.76 -1.70 -24.54
N VAL A 133 7.95 -0.39 -24.41
CA VAL A 133 8.31 0.26 -23.16
C VAL A 133 7.40 1.45 -22.89
N TRP A 134 7.36 1.91 -21.65
CA TRP A 134 6.63 3.10 -21.25
C TRP A 134 7.56 4.29 -21.14
N MET A 135 7.37 5.26 -22.03
CA MET A 135 8.09 6.53 -22.05
C MET A 135 7.30 7.62 -21.33
N SER A 136 8.00 8.54 -20.67
CA SER A 136 7.39 9.71 -20.04
C SER A 136 8.46 10.82 -19.91
N HIS A 137 8.85 11.42 -21.05
CA HIS A 137 9.93 12.42 -21.04
C HIS A 137 9.73 13.54 -22.05
N GLY A 138 10.21 14.74 -21.68
CA GLY A 138 10.31 15.90 -22.54
C GLY A 138 11.75 16.24 -22.93
N ASP A 139 12.73 15.76 -22.14
CA ASP A 139 14.16 15.87 -22.41
C ASP A 139 14.74 14.49 -22.73
N LEU A 140 15.84 14.45 -23.44
CA LEU A 140 16.54 13.21 -23.80
C LEU A 140 18.06 13.41 -23.83
N VAL A 141 18.80 12.33 -23.68
CA VAL A 141 20.23 12.31 -23.87
C VAL A 141 20.54 12.35 -25.37
N THR A 142 21.23 13.37 -25.83
CA THR A 142 21.66 13.54 -27.24
C THR A 142 23.10 13.11 -27.49
N GLN A 143 23.92 13.08 -26.43
CA GLN A 143 25.28 12.56 -26.47
C GLN A 143 25.57 11.78 -25.19
N ALA A 144 25.89 10.49 -25.34
CA ALA A 144 26.32 9.65 -24.23
C ALA A 144 27.68 10.16 -23.65
N PRO A 145 27.90 10.01 -22.33
CA PRO A 145 29.17 10.34 -21.73
C PRO A 145 30.32 9.49 -22.30
N LYS A 146 31.55 9.98 -22.20
CA LYS A 146 32.73 9.22 -22.65
C LYS A 146 32.83 7.86 -21.94
N GLY A 147 32.99 6.82 -22.72
CA GLY A 147 33.09 5.44 -22.24
C GLY A 147 31.74 4.73 -22.00
N PHE A 148 30.64 5.38 -22.40
CA PHE A 148 29.33 4.72 -22.45
C PHE A 148 29.01 4.30 -23.89
N GLU A 149 28.37 3.16 -24.01
CA GLU A 149 27.83 2.62 -25.24
C GLU A 149 26.31 2.78 -25.27
N VAL A 150 25.75 3.05 -26.46
CA VAL A 150 24.30 3.09 -26.66
C VAL A 150 23.81 1.66 -26.85
N THR A 151 22.92 1.20 -25.98
CA THR A 151 22.46 -0.21 -25.96
C THR A 151 21.01 -0.38 -26.44
N ALA A 152 20.24 0.71 -26.52
CA ALA A 152 18.92 0.72 -27.14
C ALA A 152 18.55 2.10 -27.69
N SER A 153 17.68 2.11 -28.72
CA SER A 153 17.16 3.32 -29.36
C SER A 153 15.65 3.23 -29.58
N SER A 154 14.99 4.39 -29.79
CA SER A 154 13.64 4.48 -30.34
C SER A 154 13.60 5.45 -31.53
N LYS A 155 12.46 5.54 -32.18
CA LYS A 155 12.28 6.47 -33.32
C LYS A 155 12.54 7.93 -32.93
N ASN A 156 12.13 8.35 -31.74
CA ASN A 156 12.23 9.73 -31.26
C ASN A 156 13.29 9.90 -30.16
N CYS A 157 13.86 8.82 -29.63
CA CYS A 157 14.90 8.81 -28.63
C CYS A 157 16.08 7.93 -29.13
N PRO A 158 17.04 8.51 -29.86
CA PRO A 158 18.19 7.77 -30.41
C PRO A 158 19.06 7.11 -29.33
N ILE A 159 19.02 7.61 -28.12
CA ILE A 159 19.74 7.08 -26.95
C ILE A 159 18.71 6.72 -25.89
N ALA A 160 18.04 5.57 -26.06
CA ALA A 160 17.02 5.09 -25.12
C ALA A 160 17.61 4.26 -23.98
N ALA A 161 18.84 3.75 -24.14
CA ALA A 161 19.60 3.12 -23.08
C ALA A 161 21.11 3.25 -23.32
N ILE A 162 21.86 3.33 -22.21
CA ILE A 162 23.32 3.43 -22.21
C ILE A 162 23.94 2.50 -21.18
N ALA A 163 25.15 2.03 -21.44
CA ALA A 163 25.92 1.20 -20.52
C ALA A 163 27.40 1.61 -20.47
N ASN A 164 27.97 1.55 -19.29
CA ASN A 164 29.42 1.55 -19.05
C ASN A 164 29.72 0.35 -18.13
N PRO A 165 30.02 -0.82 -18.71
CA PRO A 165 30.25 -2.05 -17.94
C PRO A 165 31.44 -1.96 -16.98
N ASP A 166 32.51 -1.24 -17.35
CA ASP A 166 33.71 -1.07 -16.54
C ASP A 166 33.40 -0.37 -15.20
N LYS A 167 32.52 0.63 -15.24
CA LYS A 167 32.08 1.36 -14.06
C LYS A 167 30.81 0.77 -13.43
N LYS A 168 30.16 -0.19 -14.09
CA LYS A 168 28.85 -0.74 -13.73
C LYS A 168 27.76 0.35 -13.68
N PHE A 169 27.80 1.31 -14.60
CA PHE A 169 26.80 2.37 -14.74
C PHE A 169 25.90 2.12 -15.94
N TYR A 170 24.62 2.15 -15.72
CA TYR A 170 23.59 1.86 -16.71
C TYR A 170 22.52 2.95 -16.67
N GLY A 171 21.93 3.24 -17.82
CA GLY A 171 20.83 4.19 -17.91
C GLY A 171 19.78 3.72 -18.90
N ILE A 172 18.52 3.94 -18.56
CA ILE A 172 17.37 3.71 -19.43
C ILE A 172 16.47 4.95 -19.41
N GLN A 173 15.98 5.38 -20.58
CA GLN A 173 15.08 6.54 -20.70
C GLN A 173 13.64 6.20 -20.34
N PHE A 174 13.26 4.95 -20.46
CA PHE A 174 11.92 4.43 -20.19
C PHE A 174 11.78 3.93 -18.74
N HIS A 175 10.52 3.75 -18.32
CA HIS A 175 10.18 3.26 -16.99
C HIS A 175 10.05 1.73 -17.00
N ALA A 176 11.08 1.04 -16.54
CA ALA A 176 11.10 -0.43 -16.42
C ALA A 176 10.22 -0.95 -15.27
N GLU A 177 9.96 -0.13 -14.26
CA GLU A 177 9.21 -0.48 -13.06
C GLU A 177 7.70 -0.61 -13.28
N VAL A 178 7.17 -0.03 -14.36
CA VAL A 178 5.74 -0.07 -14.68
C VAL A 178 5.37 -1.30 -15.52
N ARG A 179 4.17 -1.83 -15.33
CA ARG A 179 3.69 -3.02 -16.08
C ARG A 179 3.56 -2.83 -17.59
N ASN A 180 3.53 -1.57 -18.03
CA ASN A 180 3.42 -1.22 -19.45
C ASN A 180 4.73 -1.42 -20.22
N SER A 181 5.85 -1.60 -19.53
CA SER A 181 7.14 -2.01 -20.11
C SER A 181 7.21 -3.54 -20.13
N GLU A 182 7.21 -4.12 -21.33
CA GLU A 182 7.01 -5.55 -21.56
C GLU A 182 8.01 -6.44 -20.80
N TYR A 183 9.30 -6.07 -20.85
CA TYR A 183 10.39 -6.79 -20.18
C TYR A 183 11.05 -5.95 -19.07
N GLY A 184 10.33 -4.95 -18.56
CA GLY A 184 10.88 -4.03 -17.56
C GLY A 184 11.36 -4.73 -16.29
N LEU A 185 10.62 -5.74 -15.82
CA LEU A 185 11.02 -6.52 -14.64
C LEU A 185 12.28 -7.35 -14.89
N ASP A 186 12.48 -7.89 -16.09
CA ASP A 186 13.67 -8.66 -16.42
C ASP A 186 14.90 -7.76 -16.49
N ILE A 187 14.77 -6.55 -17.05
CA ILE A 187 15.83 -5.52 -17.04
C ILE A 187 16.23 -5.16 -15.59
N LEU A 188 15.26 -4.95 -14.69
CA LEU A 188 15.54 -4.67 -13.28
C LEU A 188 16.18 -5.88 -12.58
N LYS A 189 15.80 -7.13 -12.91
CA LYS A 189 16.44 -8.34 -12.41
C LYS A 189 17.88 -8.45 -12.86
N HIS A 190 18.15 -8.20 -14.14
CA HIS A 190 19.54 -8.23 -14.66
C HIS A 190 20.41 -7.21 -13.93
N PHE A 191 19.89 -5.99 -13.69
CA PHE A 191 20.62 -5.02 -12.88
C PHE A 191 20.86 -5.54 -11.46
N ALA A 192 19.83 -6.04 -10.79
CA ALA A 192 19.92 -6.43 -9.39
C ALA A 192 20.84 -7.65 -9.17
N PHE A 193 20.70 -8.69 -9.99
CA PHE A 193 21.40 -9.95 -9.80
C PHE A 193 22.73 -10.03 -10.56
N GLU A 194 22.75 -9.62 -11.83
CA GLU A 194 23.95 -9.80 -12.67
C GLU A 194 24.92 -8.62 -12.53
N VAL A 195 24.42 -7.37 -12.46
CA VAL A 195 25.29 -6.19 -12.31
C VAL A 195 25.69 -5.97 -10.85
N CYS A 196 24.71 -5.95 -9.94
CA CYS A 196 24.96 -5.70 -8.52
C CYS A 196 25.44 -6.94 -7.77
N GLY A 197 25.20 -8.15 -8.28
CA GLY A 197 25.52 -9.40 -7.61
C GLY A 197 24.79 -9.55 -6.27
N ALA A 198 23.57 -9.01 -6.19
CA ALA A 198 22.76 -9.11 -4.96
C ALA A 198 22.11 -10.49 -4.85
N GLU A 199 21.94 -10.96 -3.63
CA GLU A 199 21.26 -12.22 -3.31
C GLU A 199 19.83 -11.96 -2.83
N ALA A 200 18.90 -12.86 -3.19
CA ALA A 200 17.52 -12.82 -2.71
C ALA A 200 17.43 -13.32 -1.26
N ASN A 201 17.95 -12.54 -0.33
CA ASN A 201 18.06 -12.93 1.08
C ASN A 201 17.11 -12.18 2.03
N TRP A 202 16.29 -11.26 1.51
CA TRP A 202 15.22 -10.59 2.25
C TRP A 202 13.98 -11.48 2.32
N THR A 203 13.69 -12.06 3.49
CA THR A 203 12.53 -12.94 3.72
C THR A 203 11.72 -12.48 4.93
N MET A 204 10.42 -12.76 4.93
CA MET A 204 9.56 -12.42 6.08
C MET A 204 9.90 -13.25 7.33
N ASN A 205 10.47 -14.45 7.21
CA ASN A 205 10.93 -15.20 8.37
C ASN A 205 12.12 -14.51 9.05
N ASP A 206 13.12 -14.11 8.27
CA ASP A 206 14.27 -13.35 8.78
C ASP A 206 13.83 -12.01 9.39
N PHE A 207 12.85 -11.34 8.75
CA PHE A 207 12.26 -10.10 9.30
C PHE A 207 11.60 -10.34 10.65
N ILE A 208 10.83 -11.42 10.83
CA ILE A 208 10.20 -11.76 12.12
C ILE A 208 11.27 -11.88 13.20
N ASP A 209 12.30 -12.69 12.96
CA ASP A 209 13.33 -12.95 13.96
C ASP A 209 14.08 -11.67 14.34
N MET A 210 14.49 -10.89 13.34
CA MET A 210 15.12 -9.59 13.55
C MET A 210 14.22 -8.63 14.34
N LYS A 211 12.95 -8.52 13.94
CA LYS A 211 12.04 -7.54 14.54
C LYS A 211 11.60 -7.93 15.95
N VAL A 212 11.45 -9.22 16.23
CA VAL A 212 11.19 -9.73 17.59
C VAL A 212 12.32 -9.34 18.52
N ASP A 213 13.58 -9.50 18.10
CA ASP A 213 14.74 -9.11 18.91
C ASP A 213 14.83 -7.60 19.12
N ASP A 214 14.56 -6.80 18.08
CA ASP A 214 14.52 -5.33 18.18
C ASP A 214 13.45 -4.88 19.17
N ILE A 215 12.23 -5.41 19.07
CA ILE A 215 11.11 -5.08 19.96
C ILE A 215 11.46 -5.43 21.42
N ARG A 216 12.04 -6.61 21.67
CA ARG A 216 12.45 -7.01 23.01
C ARG A 216 13.47 -6.06 23.62
N LYS A 217 14.46 -5.63 22.83
CA LYS A 217 15.48 -4.67 23.28
C LYS A 217 14.89 -3.29 23.56
N GLU A 218 13.97 -2.82 22.70
CA GLU A 218 13.35 -1.50 22.81
C GLU A 218 12.36 -1.42 23.97
N VAL A 219 11.51 -2.44 24.13
CA VAL A 219 10.45 -2.47 25.15
C VAL A 219 11.00 -2.84 26.52
N GLY A 220 11.94 -3.77 26.59
CA GLY A 220 12.47 -4.27 27.86
C GLY A 220 11.36 -4.87 28.73
N ASP A 221 11.22 -4.37 29.96
CA ASP A 221 10.21 -4.78 30.96
C ASP A 221 8.91 -3.95 30.89
N LYS A 222 8.80 -3.02 29.95
CA LYS A 222 7.70 -2.07 29.85
C LYS A 222 6.46 -2.67 29.18
N LYS A 223 5.32 -1.97 29.31
CA LYS A 223 4.05 -2.38 28.72
C LYS A 223 3.73 -1.58 27.47
N VAL A 224 3.08 -2.25 26.53
CA VAL A 224 2.66 -1.72 25.23
C VAL A 224 1.16 -1.80 25.10
N ILE A 225 0.51 -0.73 24.63
CA ILE A 225 -0.89 -0.75 24.19
C ILE A 225 -0.98 -0.61 22.67
N LEU A 226 -2.03 -1.19 22.10
CA LEU A 226 -2.32 -1.13 20.67
C LEU A 226 -3.82 -0.93 20.45
N GLY A 227 -4.19 0.05 19.62
CA GLY A 227 -5.55 0.14 19.07
C GLY A 227 -5.75 -0.91 17.99
N LEU A 228 -6.56 -1.91 18.25
CA LEU A 228 -6.87 -2.96 17.30
C LEU A 228 -8.14 -2.61 16.53
N SER A 229 -7.99 -2.21 15.27
CA SER A 229 -9.13 -1.93 14.38
C SER A 229 -9.77 -3.18 13.79
N GLY A 230 -9.12 -4.35 13.97
CA GLY A 230 -9.43 -5.56 13.25
C GLY A 230 -8.95 -5.55 11.78
N GLY A 231 -8.33 -4.49 11.28
CA GLY A 231 -7.64 -4.44 9.98
C GLY A 231 -6.38 -5.31 9.93
N VAL A 232 -5.91 -5.63 8.73
CA VAL A 232 -4.73 -6.49 8.53
C VAL A 232 -3.53 -5.94 9.30
N ASP A 233 -3.22 -4.65 9.16
CA ASP A 233 -2.02 -4.03 9.73
C ASP A 233 -2.02 -4.08 11.26
N SER A 234 -3.14 -3.70 11.88
CA SER A 234 -3.27 -3.77 13.35
C SER A 234 -3.23 -5.21 13.87
N SER A 235 -3.78 -6.17 13.12
CA SER A 235 -3.76 -7.59 13.48
C SER A 235 -2.36 -8.18 13.40
N VAL A 236 -1.61 -7.87 12.33
CA VAL A 236 -0.21 -8.30 12.16
C VAL A 236 0.69 -7.64 13.21
N THR A 237 0.49 -6.34 13.48
CA THR A 237 1.20 -5.63 14.56
C THR A 237 0.96 -6.29 15.91
N ALA A 238 -0.30 -6.60 16.24
CA ALA A 238 -0.67 -7.26 17.49
C ALA A 238 0.02 -8.63 17.65
N THR A 239 -0.03 -9.44 16.61
CA THR A 239 0.53 -10.80 16.62
C THR A 239 2.06 -10.77 16.70
N LEU A 240 2.73 -9.87 15.97
CA LEU A 240 4.18 -9.71 16.02
C LEU A 240 4.66 -9.23 17.39
N LEU A 241 3.99 -8.24 17.97
CA LEU A 241 4.26 -7.75 19.31
C LEU A 241 4.03 -8.85 20.36
N HIS A 242 2.91 -9.56 20.28
CA HIS A 242 2.64 -10.68 21.20
C HIS A 242 3.73 -11.76 21.11
N LYS A 243 4.19 -12.12 19.91
CA LYS A 243 5.31 -13.05 19.72
C LYS A 243 6.61 -12.54 20.37
N ALA A 244 6.83 -11.22 20.37
CA ALA A 244 8.04 -10.61 20.92
C ALA A 244 7.99 -10.48 22.46
N ILE A 245 6.89 -9.96 23.02
CA ILE A 245 6.79 -9.50 24.41
C ILE A 245 5.61 -10.12 25.19
N GLY A 246 4.85 -11.05 24.59
CA GLY A 246 3.78 -11.78 25.28
C GLY A 246 2.76 -10.87 25.98
N ASP A 247 2.55 -11.09 27.26
CA ASP A 247 1.53 -10.42 28.08
C ASP A 247 1.85 -8.93 28.38
N GLN A 248 3.03 -8.44 28.01
CA GLN A 248 3.34 -7.00 28.08
C GLN A 248 2.52 -6.19 27.07
N LEU A 249 1.98 -6.85 26.03
CA LEU A 249 1.05 -6.24 25.09
C LEU A 249 -0.39 -6.33 25.59
N THR A 250 -1.12 -5.22 25.55
CA THR A 250 -2.58 -5.17 25.65
C THR A 250 -3.16 -4.49 24.42
N ALA A 251 -3.91 -5.23 23.61
CA ALA A 251 -4.64 -4.68 22.47
C ALA A 251 -6.06 -4.27 22.88
N ILE A 252 -6.52 -3.09 22.47
CA ILE A 252 -7.86 -2.58 22.75
C ILE A 252 -8.65 -2.60 21.44
N PHE A 253 -9.66 -3.46 21.37
CA PHE A 253 -10.55 -3.60 20.23
C PHE A 253 -11.89 -2.91 20.51
N VAL A 254 -12.13 -1.79 19.82
CA VAL A 254 -13.36 -1.01 19.97
C VAL A 254 -14.40 -1.52 18.97
N ASP A 255 -15.43 -2.21 19.49
CA ASP A 255 -16.58 -2.61 18.69
C ASP A 255 -17.61 -1.48 18.64
N HIS A 256 -17.51 -0.68 17.60
CA HIS A 256 -18.37 0.50 17.36
C HIS A 256 -19.73 0.16 16.71
N GLY A 257 -20.03 -1.13 16.51
CA GLY A 257 -21.29 -1.58 15.93
C GLY A 257 -21.45 -1.43 14.42
N MET A 258 -20.45 -0.85 13.73
CA MET A 258 -20.43 -0.66 12.27
C MET A 258 -19.48 -1.64 11.58
N LEU A 259 -19.13 -2.73 12.25
CA LEU A 259 -18.36 -3.83 11.68
C LEU A 259 -19.22 -4.69 10.74
N ARG A 260 -18.56 -5.46 9.86
CA ARG A 260 -19.23 -6.49 9.06
C ARG A 260 -19.87 -7.56 9.96
N LYS A 261 -20.70 -8.39 9.37
CA LYS A 261 -21.34 -9.53 10.09
C LYS A 261 -20.27 -10.43 10.70
N ASP A 262 -20.39 -10.67 12.01
CA ASP A 262 -19.52 -11.53 12.82
C ASP A 262 -18.03 -11.15 12.82
N GLU A 263 -17.66 -9.99 12.28
CA GLU A 263 -16.24 -9.58 12.13
C GLU A 263 -15.55 -9.46 13.49
N GLY A 264 -16.20 -8.85 14.47
CA GLY A 264 -15.64 -8.73 15.82
C GLY A 264 -15.36 -10.07 16.46
N ASP A 265 -16.27 -11.04 16.31
CA ASP A 265 -16.12 -12.39 16.85
C ASP A 265 -15.02 -13.18 16.12
N GLN A 266 -14.92 -13.00 14.80
CA GLN A 266 -13.84 -13.59 13.99
C GLN A 266 -12.46 -13.08 14.42
N VAL A 267 -12.33 -11.78 14.65
CA VAL A 267 -11.07 -11.17 15.14
C VAL A 267 -10.71 -11.70 16.54
N MET A 268 -11.68 -11.72 17.46
CA MET A 268 -11.47 -12.26 18.81
C MET A 268 -11.09 -13.74 18.79
N LYS A 269 -11.75 -14.55 17.95
CA LYS A 269 -11.40 -15.95 17.80
C LYS A 269 -9.97 -16.12 17.31
N ALA A 270 -9.63 -15.50 16.18
CA ALA A 270 -8.33 -15.70 15.54
C ALA A 270 -7.17 -15.16 16.38
N LEU A 271 -7.27 -13.92 16.87
CA LEU A 271 -6.14 -13.29 17.54
C LEU A 271 -6.07 -13.61 19.04
N ASN A 272 -7.19 -13.58 19.74
CA ASN A 272 -7.19 -13.82 21.19
C ASN A 272 -7.21 -15.32 21.52
N LYS A 273 -8.19 -16.07 20.98
CA LYS A 273 -8.37 -17.47 21.33
C LYS A 273 -7.33 -18.40 20.70
N ASP A 274 -7.06 -18.22 19.39
CA ASP A 274 -6.20 -19.13 18.63
C ASP A 274 -4.71 -18.73 18.70
N LEU A 275 -4.38 -17.43 18.73
CA LEU A 275 -3.01 -16.91 18.78
C LEU A 275 -2.58 -16.34 20.15
N GLY A 276 -3.47 -16.30 21.13
CA GLY A 276 -3.16 -15.92 22.52
C GLY A 276 -2.95 -14.42 22.77
N VAL A 277 -3.22 -13.54 21.81
CA VAL A 277 -3.06 -12.08 21.98
C VAL A 277 -4.00 -11.59 23.08
N ASN A 278 -3.48 -10.84 24.05
CA ASN A 278 -4.29 -10.23 25.10
C ASN A 278 -5.10 -9.06 24.54
N ILE A 279 -6.43 -9.24 24.40
CA ILE A 279 -7.34 -8.27 23.80
C ILE A 279 -8.47 -7.89 24.76
N ILE A 280 -8.63 -6.59 24.97
CA ILE A 280 -9.79 -6.00 25.65
C ILE A 280 -10.78 -5.59 24.56
N ARG A 281 -11.94 -6.29 24.44
CA ARG A 281 -13.04 -5.88 23.54
C ARG A 281 -13.97 -4.93 24.30
N VAL A 282 -14.15 -3.74 23.74
CA VAL A 282 -15.05 -2.71 24.27
C VAL A 282 -16.28 -2.63 23.39
N ASN A 283 -17.44 -3.03 23.90
CA ASN A 283 -18.69 -2.84 23.18
C ASN A 283 -19.16 -1.38 23.35
N ALA A 284 -19.02 -0.61 22.29
CA ALA A 284 -19.37 0.81 22.26
C ALA A 284 -20.50 1.14 21.26
N GLN A 285 -21.15 0.12 20.66
CA GLN A 285 -22.17 0.31 19.62
C GLN A 285 -23.21 1.38 19.97
N LYS A 286 -23.83 1.29 21.13
CA LYS A 286 -24.86 2.27 21.55
C LYS A 286 -24.28 3.70 21.60
N ARG A 287 -23.09 3.86 22.13
CA ARG A 287 -22.41 5.14 22.27
C ARG A 287 -22.15 5.81 20.92
N PHE A 288 -21.69 5.05 19.93
CA PHE A 288 -21.49 5.56 18.57
C PHE A 288 -22.80 5.91 17.88
N LEU A 289 -23.82 5.08 17.98
CA LEU A 289 -25.14 5.34 17.39
C LEU A 289 -25.81 6.58 18.00
N ASP A 290 -25.74 6.77 19.33
CA ASP A 290 -26.26 7.96 19.99
C ASP A 290 -25.60 9.26 19.46
N LYS A 291 -24.30 9.23 19.19
CA LYS A 291 -23.55 10.39 18.61
C LYS A 291 -23.86 10.63 17.14
N LEU A 292 -24.23 9.60 16.39
CA LEU A 292 -24.58 9.69 14.96
C LEU A 292 -26.04 10.01 14.70
N LYS A 293 -26.88 10.08 15.75
CA LYS A 293 -28.30 10.38 15.62
C LYS A 293 -28.52 11.71 14.93
N GLY A 294 -29.30 11.71 13.82
CA GLY A 294 -29.59 12.88 12.99
C GLY A 294 -28.44 13.38 12.13
N VAL A 295 -27.30 12.68 12.11
CA VAL A 295 -26.13 13.07 11.29
C VAL A 295 -26.25 12.41 9.91
N THR A 296 -26.31 13.26 8.87
CA THR A 296 -26.46 12.81 7.48
C THR A 296 -25.27 13.18 6.59
N ASP A 297 -24.47 14.13 7.01
CA ASP A 297 -23.28 14.58 6.27
C ASP A 297 -22.11 13.57 6.41
N PRO A 298 -21.53 13.09 5.29
CA PRO A 298 -20.50 12.05 5.32
C PRO A 298 -19.24 12.44 6.11
N GLU A 299 -18.80 13.67 5.95
CA GLU A 299 -17.57 14.14 6.61
C GLU A 299 -17.78 14.31 8.13
N LYS A 300 -18.99 14.75 8.54
CA LYS A 300 -19.35 14.79 9.96
C LYS A 300 -19.41 13.39 10.56
N LYS A 301 -19.98 12.40 9.84
CA LYS A 301 -19.96 11.00 10.29
C LYS A 301 -18.54 10.53 10.54
N ARG A 302 -17.64 10.70 9.57
CA ARG A 302 -16.23 10.31 9.67
C ARG A 302 -15.54 10.94 10.88
N LYS A 303 -15.72 12.24 11.09
CA LYS A 303 -15.15 12.99 12.22
C LYS A 303 -15.69 12.51 13.57
N ILE A 304 -17.00 12.27 13.68
CA ILE A 304 -17.62 11.78 14.91
C ILE A 304 -17.12 10.38 15.24
N ILE A 305 -17.11 9.47 14.25
CA ILE A 305 -16.66 8.09 14.44
C ILE A 305 -15.17 8.06 14.84
N GLY A 306 -14.33 8.81 14.14
CA GLY A 306 -12.90 8.87 14.45
C GLY A 306 -12.63 9.44 15.84
N LYS A 307 -13.30 10.55 16.21
CA LYS A 307 -13.18 11.17 17.52
C LYS A 307 -13.63 10.22 18.63
N GLU A 308 -14.80 9.61 18.46
CA GLU A 308 -15.36 8.71 19.47
C GLU A 308 -14.51 7.46 19.68
N PHE A 309 -13.92 6.94 18.60
CA PHE A 309 -12.97 5.83 18.69
C PHE A 309 -11.78 6.17 19.57
N ILE A 310 -11.21 7.36 19.39
CA ILE A 310 -10.09 7.85 20.22
C ILE A 310 -10.52 8.05 21.67
N GLU A 311 -11.72 8.58 21.92
CA GLU A 311 -12.22 8.79 23.29
C GLU A 311 -12.38 7.44 24.01
N VAL A 312 -13.00 6.45 23.38
CA VAL A 312 -13.16 5.10 23.96
C VAL A 312 -11.81 4.45 24.19
N PHE A 313 -10.90 4.52 23.22
CA PHE A 313 -9.54 3.99 23.38
C PHE A 313 -8.81 4.62 24.57
N ASN A 314 -8.87 5.95 24.70
CA ASN A 314 -8.23 6.67 25.79
C ASN A 314 -8.80 6.33 27.17
N GLU A 315 -10.12 6.14 27.27
CA GLU A 315 -10.78 5.73 28.49
C GLU A 315 -10.29 4.34 28.96
N GLU A 316 -10.15 3.40 28.02
CA GLU A 316 -9.63 2.06 28.35
C GLU A 316 -8.12 2.11 28.66
N ALA A 317 -7.36 2.87 27.89
CA ALA A 317 -5.92 3.02 28.11
C ALA A 317 -5.61 3.58 29.52
N LYS A 318 -6.41 4.54 30.01
CA LYS A 318 -6.27 5.11 31.35
C LYS A 318 -6.50 4.12 32.50
N LYS A 319 -7.22 3.02 32.25
CA LYS A 319 -7.42 1.96 33.26
C LYS A 319 -6.20 1.06 33.42
N LEU A 320 -5.30 1.07 32.40
CA LEU A 320 -4.07 0.29 32.40
C LEU A 320 -2.96 1.08 33.12
N LYS A 321 -2.25 0.42 34.03
CA LYS A 321 -1.13 1.01 34.77
C LYS A 321 0.20 0.68 34.13
N ASP A 322 1.15 1.58 34.24
CA ASP A 322 2.55 1.38 33.81
C ASP A 322 2.71 1.07 32.33
N VAL A 323 1.98 1.80 31.49
CA VAL A 323 2.08 1.73 30.03
C VAL A 323 3.03 2.82 29.54
N ASP A 324 4.09 2.42 28.84
CA ASP A 324 5.12 3.32 28.32
C ASP A 324 5.04 3.48 26.80
N PHE A 325 4.49 2.49 26.07
CA PHE A 325 4.49 2.47 24.61
C PHE A 325 3.08 2.40 24.02
N LEU A 326 2.91 3.13 22.93
CA LEU A 326 1.77 2.99 22.01
C LEU A 326 2.26 2.36 20.69
N ALA A 327 1.68 1.24 20.32
CA ALA A 327 1.99 0.60 19.05
C ALA A 327 1.06 1.09 17.93
N GLN A 328 1.64 1.22 16.73
CA GLN A 328 0.90 1.55 15.50
C GLN A 328 1.31 0.65 14.34
N GLY A 329 0.35 0.32 13.49
CA GLY A 329 0.54 -0.45 12.26
C GLY A 329 0.90 0.42 11.06
N THR A 330 1.75 1.41 11.21
CA THR A 330 2.24 2.28 10.14
C THR A 330 3.02 1.46 9.13
N LEU A 331 2.72 1.64 7.84
CA LEU A 331 3.40 0.96 6.74
C LEU A 331 4.44 1.86 6.08
N TYR A 332 5.28 1.27 5.24
CA TYR A 332 6.30 2.00 4.50
C TYR A 332 5.70 3.02 3.52
N THR A 333 4.59 2.69 2.88
CA THR A 333 3.84 3.63 2.01
C THR A 333 3.36 4.87 2.78
N ASP A 334 2.85 4.71 4.00
CA ASP A 334 2.41 5.82 4.84
C ASP A 334 3.57 6.78 5.16
N VAL A 335 4.77 6.21 5.36
CA VAL A 335 5.99 6.98 5.63
C VAL A 335 6.40 7.82 4.42
N ILE A 336 6.37 7.21 3.22
CA ILE A 336 6.76 7.88 1.98
C ILE A 336 5.77 8.99 1.61
N GLU A 337 4.45 8.72 1.70
CA GLU A 337 3.39 9.70 1.40
C GLU A 337 3.40 10.90 2.36
N SER A 338 3.84 10.70 3.59
CA SER A 338 3.97 11.78 4.58
C SER A 338 5.16 12.72 4.34
N GLY A 339 6.00 12.42 3.36
CA GLY A 339 7.23 13.16 3.04
C GLY A 339 8.40 12.75 3.92
N THR A 340 9.56 12.56 3.30
CA THR A 340 10.80 12.09 3.97
C THR A 340 11.33 13.04 5.05
N ASN A 341 10.81 14.26 5.14
CA ASN A 341 11.32 15.32 6.04
C ASN A 341 10.46 15.58 7.29
N THR A 342 9.37 14.84 7.57
CA THR A 342 8.49 15.24 8.68
C THR A 342 8.01 14.07 9.54
N ALA A 343 8.82 13.68 10.51
CA ALA A 343 8.33 12.96 11.71
C ALA A 343 7.18 13.71 12.44
N GLN A 344 6.96 15.00 12.13
CA GLN A 344 5.86 15.81 12.65
C GLN A 344 4.56 15.68 11.82
N THR A 345 4.63 15.43 10.50
CA THR A 345 3.43 15.32 9.65
C THR A 345 2.72 13.97 9.84
N ILE A 346 3.46 12.89 10.11
CA ILE A 346 2.91 11.57 10.44
C ILE A 346 2.00 11.65 11.67
N LYS A 347 2.32 12.52 12.64
CA LYS A 347 1.51 12.74 13.85
C LYS A 347 0.12 13.32 13.58
N SER A 348 -0.12 13.97 12.45
CA SER A 348 -1.40 14.62 12.14
C SER A 348 -2.39 13.74 11.37
N HIS A 349 -1.92 12.74 10.61
CA HIS A 349 -2.77 11.92 9.75
C HIS A 349 -3.15 10.55 10.32
N HIS A 350 -2.37 10.00 11.24
CA HIS A 350 -2.65 8.72 11.89
C HIS A 350 -3.02 8.90 13.36
N ASN A 351 -4.26 9.26 13.67
CA ASN A 351 -4.95 9.19 14.99
C ASN A 351 -4.16 9.51 16.29
N VAL A 352 -2.87 9.85 16.21
CA VAL A 352 -2.04 10.21 17.39
C VAL A 352 -2.34 11.63 17.86
N GLY A 353 -2.90 12.49 17.00
CA GLY A 353 -3.29 13.87 17.34
C GLY A 353 -4.46 13.99 18.34
N GLY A 354 -5.14 12.88 18.64
CA GLY A 354 -6.26 12.83 19.58
C GLY A 354 -5.91 12.29 20.97
N LEU A 355 -4.66 11.84 21.19
CA LEU A 355 -4.26 11.39 22.53
C LEU A 355 -4.19 12.56 23.50
N PRO A 356 -4.59 12.37 24.77
CA PRO A 356 -4.44 13.38 25.81
C PRO A 356 -2.99 13.84 25.91
N LYS A 357 -2.78 15.15 26.06
CA LYS A 357 -1.43 15.76 26.15
C LYS A 357 -0.64 15.32 27.40
N ASP A 358 -1.31 14.72 28.33
CA ASP A 358 -0.81 14.18 29.59
C ASP A 358 -0.35 12.71 29.47
N MET A 359 -0.61 12.04 28.35
CA MET A 359 -0.11 10.69 28.06
C MET A 359 1.15 10.74 27.20
N HIS A 360 2.31 10.50 27.80
CA HIS A 360 3.61 10.51 27.12
C HIS A 360 4.04 9.10 26.72
N PHE A 361 3.32 8.48 25.77
CA PHE A 361 3.75 7.19 25.20
C PHE A 361 4.91 7.37 24.23
N LYS A 362 5.87 6.46 24.27
CA LYS A 362 6.80 6.25 23.16
C LYS A 362 6.07 5.48 22.06
N LEU A 363 6.31 5.85 20.81
CA LEU A 363 5.70 5.19 19.67
C LEU A 363 6.56 3.99 19.24
N ILE A 364 5.92 2.83 19.01
CA ILE A 364 6.55 1.66 18.40
C ILE A 364 5.80 1.26 17.14
N GLU A 365 6.50 1.22 16.00
CA GLU A 365 5.97 0.99 14.67
C GLU A 365 6.66 -0.19 13.98
N PRO A 366 6.30 -1.43 14.34
CA PRO A 366 7.04 -2.60 13.86
C PRO A 366 7.03 -2.80 12.35
N LEU A 367 5.96 -2.35 11.66
CA LEU A 367 5.73 -2.57 10.23
C LEU A 367 6.22 -1.41 9.34
N ARG A 368 6.81 -0.37 9.93
CA ARG A 368 7.17 0.90 9.23
C ARG A 368 8.06 0.72 8.00
N LYS A 369 8.77 -0.39 7.89
CA LYS A 369 9.66 -0.70 6.77
C LYS A 369 9.06 -1.68 5.76
N LEU A 370 7.80 -2.08 5.91
CA LEU A 370 7.16 -3.07 5.06
C LEU A 370 6.10 -2.46 4.13
N PHE A 371 6.06 -2.95 2.90
CA PHE A 371 4.93 -2.74 2.00
C PHE A 371 3.73 -3.61 2.41
N LYS A 372 2.56 -3.26 1.90
CA LYS A 372 1.30 -3.96 2.25
C LYS A 372 1.32 -5.46 1.96
N ASP A 373 1.96 -5.86 0.87
CA ASP A 373 2.05 -7.27 0.48
C ASP A 373 2.98 -8.04 1.41
N GLU A 374 4.12 -7.43 1.80
CA GLU A 374 5.04 -7.99 2.80
C GLU A 374 4.34 -8.15 4.16
N VAL A 375 3.48 -7.19 4.54
CA VAL A 375 2.68 -7.30 5.78
C VAL A 375 1.69 -8.45 5.72
N ARG A 376 1.09 -8.71 4.56
CA ARG A 376 0.21 -9.86 4.37
C ARG A 376 0.97 -11.18 4.46
N GLU A 377 2.10 -11.29 3.77
CA GLU A 377 2.97 -12.46 3.89
C GLU A 377 3.43 -12.68 5.35
N LEU A 378 3.85 -11.60 6.01
CA LEU A 378 4.21 -11.61 7.43
C LEU A 378 3.07 -12.15 8.30
N GLY A 379 1.83 -11.71 8.05
CA GLY A 379 0.64 -12.17 8.76
C GLY A 379 0.42 -13.68 8.64
N GLU A 380 0.59 -14.24 7.44
CA GLU A 380 0.52 -15.70 7.22
C GLU A 380 1.63 -16.45 7.94
N LYS A 381 2.87 -15.94 7.88
CA LYS A 381 4.01 -16.52 8.61
C LYS A 381 3.84 -16.48 10.14
N LEU A 382 3.10 -15.51 10.65
CA LEU A 382 2.74 -15.40 12.05
C LEU A 382 1.54 -16.29 12.45
N GLY A 383 0.90 -16.97 11.49
CA GLY A 383 -0.21 -17.89 11.74
C GLY A 383 -1.59 -17.23 11.75
N ILE A 384 -1.72 -15.99 11.29
CA ILE A 384 -3.02 -15.34 11.13
C ILE A 384 -3.76 -16.03 9.97
N PRO A 385 -5.04 -16.39 10.12
CA PRO A 385 -5.80 -17.05 9.06
C PRO A 385 -5.81 -16.26 7.74
N HIS A 386 -5.66 -16.96 6.62
CA HIS A 386 -5.62 -16.39 5.27
C HIS A 386 -6.79 -15.41 5.01
N ASP A 387 -8.01 -15.79 5.34
CA ASP A 387 -9.22 -14.96 5.16
C ASP A 387 -9.17 -13.62 5.94
N LEU A 388 -8.37 -13.52 7.01
CA LEU A 388 -8.15 -12.26 7.74
C LEU A 388 -7.04 -11.42 7.10
N VAL A 389 -5.98 -12.06 6.63
CA VAL A 389 -4.82 -11.39 6.02
C VAL A 389 -5.16 -10.82 4.64
N TRP A 390 -5.88 -11.60 3.82
CA TRP A 390 -6.18 -11.25 2.43
C TRP A 390 -7.57 -10.63 2.23
N ARG A 391 -8.25 -10.29 3.32
CA ARG A 391 -9.53 -9.62 3.19
C ARG A 391 -9.40 -8.27 2.46
N GLN A 392 -10.44 -7.94 1.72
CA GLN A 392 -10.53 -6.67 1.01
C GLN A 392 -10.49 -5.46 1.97
N PRO A 393 -10.06 -4.28 1.50
CA PRO A 393 -10.07 -3.06 2.29
C PRO A 393 -11.42 -2.81 2.95
N PHE A 394 -11.37 -2.26 4.17
CA PHE A 394 -12.56 -1.84 4.89
C PHE A 394 -12.31 -0.47 5.49
N PRO A 395 -13.18 0.51 5.27
CA PRO A 395 -12.97 1.86 5.73
C PRO A 395 -12.99 1.96 7.26
N GLY A 396 -12.23 2.89 7.83
CA GLY A 396 -12.18 3.12 9.27
C GLY A 396 -13.56 3.37 9.91
N PRO A 397 -14.48 4.16 9.29
CA PRO A 397 -15.84 4.34 9.77
C PRO A 397 -16.74 3.09 9.61
N GLY A 398 -16.26 2.01 9.04
CA GLY A 398 -17.01 0.79 8.84
C GLY A 398 -18.24 0.95 7.93
N LEU A 399 -19.30 0.23 8.23
CA LEU A 399 -20.56 0.30 7.49
C LEU A 399 -21.28 1.65 7.63
N GLY A 400 -20.83 2.54 8.53
CA GLY A 400 -21.43 3.86 8.74
C GLY A 400 -21.43 4.74 7.49
N ILE A 401 -20.44 4.59 6.60
CA ILE A 401 -20.35 5.30 5.31
C ILE A 401 -20.95 4.52 4.14
N ARG A 402 -21.53 3.35 4.41
CA ARG A 402 -22.31 2.56 3.44
C ARG A 402 -23.82 2.64 3.68
N VAL A 403 -24.21 3.40 4.70
CA VAL A 403 -25.58 3.84 4.96
C VAL A 403 -25.66 5.34 4.64
N LEU A 404 -26.19 5.70 3.46
CA LEU A 404 -26.36 7.09 3.08
C LEU A 404 -27.43 7.76 3.96
N GLY A 405 -27.13 8.99 4.39
CA GLY A 405 -27.96 9.69 5.35
C GLY A 405 -27.76 9.21 6.79
N GLU A 406 -28.77 9.27 7.64
CA GLU A 406 -28.68 8.91 9.06
C GLU A 406 -28.41 7.41 9.26
N VAL A 407 -27.44 7.11 10.11
CA VAL A 407 -27.07 5.74 10.49
C VAL A 407 -27.95 5.28 11.65
N THR A 408 -28.69 4.19 11.46
CA THR A 408 -29.51 3.55 12.50
C THR A 408 -29.20 2.07 12.61
N GLU A 409 -29.56 1.44 13.71
CA GLU A 409 -29.32 0.01 13.92
C GLU A 409 -29.99 -0.87 12.85
N ASP A 410 -31.25 -0.55 12.48
CA ASP A 410 -32.00 -1.28 11.43
C ASP A 410 -31.32 -1.16 10.07
N LYS A 411 -30.86 0.05 9.70
CA LYS A 411 -30.16 0.27 8.43
C LYS A 411 -28.80 -0.44 8.40
N LEU A 412 -28.07 -0.45 9.54
CA LEU A 412 -26.84 -1.20 9.68
C LEU A 412 -27.08 -2.69 9.55
N LYS A 413 -28.17 -3.21 10.11
CA LYS A 413 -28.55 -4.62 9.95
C LYS A 413 -28.77 -4.97 8.48
N ILE A 414 -29.52 -4.15 7.74
CA ILE A 414 -29.79 -4.35 6.31
C ILE A 414 -28.47 -4.41 5.51
N VAL A 415 -27.57 -3.42 5.68
CA VAL A 415 -26.28 -3.40 4.97
C VAL A 415 -25.40 -4.58 5.40
N ARG A 416 -25.37 -4.90 6.67
CA ARG A 416 -24.55 -6.00 7.21
C ARG A 416 -24.97 -7.35 6.64
N ASP A 417 -26.26 -7.61 6.59
CA ASP A 417 -26.79 -8.88 6.09
C ASP A 417 -26.66 -8.99 4.57
N SER A 418 -26.97 -7.92 3.83
CA SER A 418 -26.78 -7.89 2.36
C SER A 418 -25.31 -7.98 1.94
N ASP A 419 -24.39 -7.32 2.66
CA ASP A 419 -22.94 -7.43 2.42
C ASP A 419 -22.41 -8.84 2.69
N ALA A 420 -22.94 -9.52 3.71
CA ALA A 420 -22.57 -10.89 4.00
C ALA A 420 -22.97 -11.86 2.87
N ILE A 421 -24.20 -11.71 2.33
CA ILE A 421 -24.68 -12.48 1.18
C ILE A 421 -23.80 -12.23 -0.05
N LEU A 422 -23.55 -10.95 -0.38
CA LEU A 422 -22.68 -10.59 -1.50
C LEU A 422 -21.30 -11.26 -1.38
N ARG A 423 -20.66 -11.16 -0.23
CA ARG A 423 -19.34 -11.76 0.00
C ARG A 423 -19.34 -13.27 -0.10
N GLU A 424 -20.38 -13.92 0.41
CA GLU A 424 -20.55 -15.36 0.32
C GLU A 424 -20.65 -15.83 -1.13
N GLU A 425 -21.51 -15.20 -1.94
CA GLU A 425 -21.72 -15.60 -3.33
C GLU A 425 -20.51 -15.28 -4.24
N ILE A 426 -19.84 -14.15 -4.02
CA ILE A 426 -18.58 -13.84 -4.72
C ILE A 426 -17.50 -14.89 -4.39
N LYS A 427 -17.42 -15.34 -3.13
CA LYS A 427 -16.50 -16.40 -2.71
C LYS A 427 -16.85 -17.74 -3.36
N LYS A 428 -18.13 -18.14 -3.38
CA LYS A 428 -18.60 -19.37 -4.04
C LYS A 428 -18.32 -19.36 -5.54
N ALA A 429 -18.43 -18.20 -6.18
CA ALA A 429 -18.14 -18.03 -7.60
C ALA A 429 -16.64 -17.98 -7.92
N GLY A 430 -15.74 -18.02 -6.93
CA GLY A 430 -14.28 -17.94 -7.12
C GLY A 430 -13.82 -16.58 -7.67
N LEU A 431 -14.54 -15.49 -7.40
CA LEU A 431 -14.28 -14.15 -7.90
C LEU A 431 -13.53 -13.25 -6.89
N GLN A 432 -13.37 -13.70 -5.66
CA GLN A 432 -12.83 -12.88 -4.55
C GLN A 432 -11.43 -12.32 -4.79
N GLU A 433 -10.58 -13.04 -5.55
CA GLU A 433 -9.22 -12.58 -5.88
C GLU A 433 -9.16 -11.75 -7.16
N LYS A 434 -10.22 -11.80 -7.99
CA LYS A 434 -10.33 -11.07 -9.25
C LYS A 434 -10.93 -9.68 -9.07
N ILE A 435 -11.72 -9.48 -8.01
CA ILE A 435 -12.39 -8.22 -7.70
C ILE A 435 -11.65 -7.56 -6.55
N TRP A 436 -11.15 -6.36 -6.78
CA TRP A 436 -10.31 -5.64 -5.81
C TRP A 436 -11.08 -5.23 -4.55
N GLN A 437 -12.32 -4.71 -4.73
CA GLN A 437 -13.22 -4.37 -3.64
C GLN A 437 -14.68 -4.54 -4.08
N TYR A 438 -15.52 -5.07 -3.20
CA TYR A 438 -16.96 -5.24 -3.41
C TYR A 438 -17.70 -5.14 -2.08
N PHE A 439 -18.86 -4.52 -2.12
CA PHE A 439 -19.70 -4.27 -0.94
C PHE A 439 -21.13 -3.89 -1.34
N THR A 440 -22.04 -3.91 -0.36
CA THR A 440 -23.37 -3.34 -0.51
C THR A 440 -23.45 -1.96 0.14
N VAL A 441 -24.31 -1.12 -0.39
CA VAL A 441 -24.62 0.22 0.08
C VAL A 441 -26.12 0.42 0.18
N LEU A 442 -26.58 1.15 1.21
CA LEU A 442 -27.99 1.54 1.39
C LEU A 442 -28.14 3.02 1.03
N PRO A 443 -28.56 3.36 -0.20
CA PRO A 443 -28.67 4.75 -0.65
C PRO A 443 -29.86 5.50 -0.05
N GLY A 444 -30.66 4.85 0.80
CA GLY A 444 -31.83 5.45 1.45
C GLY A 444 -33.07 5.55 0.55
N ILE A 445 -32.98 5.04 -0.67
CA ILE A 445 -34.09 5.06 -1.63
C ILE A 445 -35.04 3.91 -1.31
N ARG A 446 -36.35 4.22 -1.27
CA ARG A 446 -37.40 3.20 -1.20
C ARG A 446 -38.13 3.09 -2.53
N SER A 447 -38.55 1.88 -2.86
CA SER A 447 -39.28 1.60 -4.10
C SER A 447 -40.48 0.71 -3.84
N VAL A 448 -41.45 0.78 -4.74
CA VAL A 448 -42.61 -0.08 -4.74
C VAL A 448 -42.19 -1.47 -5.20
N GLY A 449 -42.61 -2.50 -4.47
CA GLY A 449 -42.46 -3.89 -4.83
C GLY A 449 -43.78 -4.64 -4.67
N VAL A 450 -43.81 -5.87 -5.18
CA VAL A 450 -44.89 -6.82 -4.93
C VAL A 450 -44.24 -8.09 -4.40
N MET A 451 -44.57 -8.46 -3.17
CA MET A 451 -44.04 -9.64 -2.51
C MET A 451 -45.22 -10.49 -1.99
N GLY A 452 -45.33 -11.68 -2.53
CA GLY A 452 -46.57 -12.44 -2.43
C GLY A 452 -47.72 -11.67 -3.11
N ASP A 453 -48.88 -11.61 -2.51
CA ASP A 453 -50.05 -10.87 -3.02
C ASP A 453 -50.13 -9.42 -2.48
N GLY A 454 -49.07 -8.96 -1.79
CA GLY A 454 -49.03 -7.67 -1.11
C GLY A 454 -48.11 -6.66 -1.81
N ARG A 455 -48.54 -5.40 -1.83
CA ARG A 455 -47.70 -4.28 -2.25
C ARG A 455 -46.75 -3.87 -1.11
N THR A 456 -45.46 -3.76 -1.39
CA THR A 456 -44.44 -3.31 -0.45
C THR A 456 -43.86 -1.95 -0.84
N TYR A 457 -43.24 -1.25 0.13
CA TYR A 457 -42.52 -0.01 -0.09
C TYR A 457 -41.24 -0.05 0.77
N ASP A 458 -40.22 -0.71 0.22
CA ASP A 458 -39.01 -1.09 0.94
C ASP A 458 -37.75 -0.49 0.31
N TYR A 459 -36.61 -0.72 0.96
CA TYR A 459 -35.32 -0.18 0.54
C TYR A 459 -34.78 -0.84 -0.73
N THR A 460 -33.99 -0.05 -1.45
CA THR A 460 -33.14 -0.50 -2.53
C THR A 460 -31.72 -0.69 -2.01
N ILE A 461 -31.08 -1.81 -2.33
CA ILE A 461 -29.66 -2.06 -2.06
C ILE A 461 -28.86 -1.80 -3.34
N GLY A 462 -27.79 -1.01 -3.24
CA GLY A 462 -26.79 -0.88 -4.27
C GLY A 462 -25.65 -1.89 -4.07
N ILE A 463 -25.22 -2.54 -5.12
CA ILE A 463 -23.98 -3.33 -5.15
C ILE A 463 -22.91 -2.51 -5.83
N ARG A 464 -21.78 -2.32 -5.18
CA ARG A 464 -20.55 -1.75 -5.74
C ARG A 464 -19.49 -2.83 -5.79
N ALA A 465 -18.93 -3.09 -6.98
CA ALA A 465 -17.78 -3.97 -7.13
C ALA A 465 -16.83 -3.37 -8.19
N VAL A 466 -15.55 -3.30 -7.87
CA VAL A 466 -14.55 -2.65 -8.71
C VAL A 466 -13.29 -3.49 -8.86
N THR A 467 -12.68 -3.38 -10.05
CA THR A 467 -11.33 -3.83 -10.32
C THR A 467 -10.40 -2.62 -10.31
N SER A 468 -9.27 -2.75 -9.65
CA SER A 468 -8.24 -1.71 -9.57
C SER A 468 -6.89 -2.34 -9.31
N ILE A 469 -5.82 -1.60 -9.60
CA ILE A 469 -4.44 -2.00 -9.28
C ILE A 469 -3.95 -1.29 -8.02
N ASP A 470 -4.27 0.00 -7.90
CA ASP A 470 -3.71 0.90 -6.89
C ASP A 470 -4.78 1.71 -6.12
N GLY A 471 -6.05 1.56 -6.49
CA GLY A 471 -7.16 2.34 -5.94
C GLY A 471 -7.24 3.78 -6.45
N MET A 472 -6.29 4.27 -7.24
CA MET A 472 -6.34 5.62 -7.84
C MET A 472 -7.34 5.67 -8.98
N THR A 473 -7.30 4.67 -9.85
CA THR A 473 -8.30 4.45 -10.90
C THR A 473 -8.97 3.10 -10.68
N ALA A 474 -10.25 2.99 -11.01
CA ALA A 474 -10.99 1.75 -10.92
C ALA A 474 -12.07 1.68 -11.99
N ASP A 475 -12.34 0.48 -12.46
CA ASP A 475 -13.48 0.18 -13.30
C ASP A 475 -14.44 -0.75 -12.57
N PHE A 476 -15.71 -0.80 -12.98
CA PHE A 476 -16.65 -1.73 -12.38
C PHE A 476 -16.27 -3.17 -12.73
N ALA A 477 -16.42 -4.07 -11.78
CA ALA A 477 -16.15 -5.48 -12.02
C ALA A 477 -17.28 -6.11 -12.85
N GLN A 478 -16.91 -6.90 -13.86
CA GLN A 478 -17.89 -7.64 -14.67
C GLN A 478 -18.27 -8.95 -13.97
N ILE A 479 -19.15 -8.86 -12.97
CA ILE A 479 -19.69 -10.04 -12.31
C ILE A 479 -20.64 -10.75 -13.29
N PRO A 480 -20.56 -12.08 -13.48
CA PRO A 480 -21.48 -12.83 -14.31
C PRO A 480 -22.95 -12.59 -13.91
N TRP A 481 -23.82 -12.45 -14.91
CA TRP A 481 -25.23 -12.10 -14.68
C TRP A 481 -26.00 -13.14 -13.84
N ASP A 482 -25.67 -14.41 -13.97
CA ASP A 482 -26.22 -15.49 -13.15
C ASP A 482 -25.84 -15.36 -11.69
N VAL A 483 -24.57 -14.98 -11.41
CA VAL A 483 -24.11 -14.70 -10.05
C VAL A 483 -24.80 -13.46 -9.47
N LEU A 484 -24.91 -12.36 -10.25
CA LEU A 484 -25.63 -11.15 -9.83
C LEU A 484 -27.11 -11.43 -9.60
N GLY A 485 -27.76 -12.24 -10.47
CA GLY A 485 -29.13 -12.66 -10.30
C GLY A 485 -29.32 -13.42 -8.98
N HIS A 486 -28.44 -14.38 -8.72
CA HIS A 486 -28.50 -15.17 -7.48
C HIS A 486 -28.26 -14.33 -6.22
N ILE A 487 -27.31 -13.39 -6.27
CA ILE A 487 -27.09 -12.43 -5.17
C ILE A 487 -28.35 -11.60 -4.91
N SER A 488 -28.98 -11.07 -5.97
CA SER A 488 -30.20 -10.29 -5.89
C SER A 488 -31.35 -11.08 -5.28
N ASP A 489 -31.56 -12.31 -5.73
CA ASP A 489 -32.60 -13.20 -5.20
C ASP A 489 -32.40 -13.47 -3.73
N ARG A 490 -31.19 -13.80 -3.31
CA ARG A 490 -30.87 -14.02 -1.90
C ARG A 490 -31.09 -12.77 -1.05
N ILE A 491 -30.61 -11.60 -1.51
CA ILE A 491 -30.78 -10.35 -0.74
C ILE A 491 -32.26 -10.04 -0.53
N VAL A 492 -33.07 -10.11 -1.59
CA VAL A 492 -34.50 -9.79 -1.49
C VAL A 492 -35.27 -10.81 -0.62
N ASN A 493 -34.87 -12.08 -0.62
CA ASN A 493 -35.55 -13.13 0.15
C ASN A 493 -35.05 -13.27 1.59
N GLU A 494 -33.78 -12.93 1.88
CA GLU A 494 -33.16 -13.18 3.18
C GLU A 494 -32.98 -11.91 4.03
N VAL A 495 -33.07 -10.70 3.41
CA VAL A 495 -32.89 -9.43 4.13
C VAL A 495 -34.20 -8.68 4.23
N ASP A 496 -34.68 -8.49 5.46
CA ASP A 496 -35.92 -7.79 5.74
C ASP A 496 -35.92 -6.35 5.20
N ASN A 497 -37.07 -5.85 4.74
CA ASN A 497 -37.28 -4.49 4.24
C ASN A 497 -36.45 -4.12 2.99
N VAL A 498 -36.12 -5.10 2.16
CA VAL A 498 -35.44 -4.90 0.87
C VAL A 498 -36.27 -5.54 -0.23
N ASN A 499 -36.59 -4.77 -1.28
CA ASN A 499 -37.35 -5.26 -2.42
C ASN A 499 -36.68 -5.00 -3.77
N ARG A 500 -35.46 -4.44 -3.79
CA ARG A 500 -34.74 -4.12 -5.02
C ARG A 500 -33.24 -4.12 -4.83
N VAL A 501 -32.54 -4.64 -5.84
CA VAL A 501 -31.08 -4.58 -5.93
C VAL A 501 -30.69 -3.87 -7.22
N VAL A 502 -29.68 -2.99 -7.17
CA VAL A 502 -29.10 -2.29 -8.32
C VAL A 502 -27.57 -2.48 -8.32
N TYR A 503 -26.96 -2.44 -9.49
CA TYR A 503 -25.52 -2.55 -9.65
C TYR A 503 -24.93 -1.23 -10.14
N ASP A 504 -23.88 -0.72 -9.46
CA ASP A 504 -23.17 0.50 -9.83
C ASP A 504 -22.08 0.20 -10.86
N VAL A 505 -22.28 0.69 -12.10
CA VAL A 505 -21.39 0.50 -13.25
C VAL A 505 -20.49 1.70 -13.52
N THR A 506 -20.33 2.62 -12.55
CA THR A 506 -19.57 3.86 -12.75
C THR A 506 -18.09 3.63 -12.46
N SER A 507 -17.20 4.08 -13.34
CA SER A 507 -15.74 4.04 -13.15
C SER A 507 -15.25 5.12 -12.17
N LYS A 508 -14.02 4.98 -11.68
CA LYS A 508 -13.29 6.01 -10.95
C LYS A 508 -12.08 6.46 -11.78
N PRO A 509 -11.96 7.76 -12.17
CA PRO A 509 -13.01 8.78 -12.11
C PRO A 509 -14.18 8.48 -13.02
N PRO A 510 -15.37 9.16 -12.97
CA PRO A 510 -15.65 10.32 -12.12
C PRO A 510 -16.11 10.00 -10.70
N SER A 511 -16.59 8.78 -10.41
CA SER A 511 -17.02 8.43 -9.06
C SER A 511 -15.85 8.07 -8.14
N THR A 512 -16.12 7.92 -6.86
CA THR A 512 -15.23 7.29 -5.88
C THR A 512 -15.54 5.79 -5.77
N ILE A 513 -14.72 5.04 -5.05
CA ILE A 513 -15.01 3.61 -4.78
C ILE A 513 -16.11 3.51 -3.73
N GLU A 514 -15.90 4.11 -2.55
CA GLU A 514 -16.96 4.24 -1.54
C GLU A 514 -17.95 5.35 -1.96
N TRP A 515 -19.20 5.24 -1.53
CA TRP A 515 -20.24 6.21 -1.89
C TRP A 515 -20.27 7.44 -0.97
N GLU A 516 -19.76 7.31 0.28
CA GLU A 516 -19.58 8.42 1.22
C GLU A 516 -18.14 8.53 1.72
#